data_b309871e81cd58564c8b0b97f184e73c
#
_entry.id   b309871e81cd58564c8b0b97f184e73c
#
_cell.length_a   1.000
_cell.length_b   1.000
_cell.length_c   1.000
_cell.angle_alpha   90.00
_cell.angle_beta   90.00
_cell.angle_gamma   90.00
#
_symmetry.space_group_name_H-M   'P 1'
#
loop_
_entity.id
_entity.type
_entity.pdbx_description
1 polymer ?
#
loop_
_entity_poly.entity_id
_entity_poly.type
_entity_poly.pdbx_seq_one_letter_code
_entity_poly.pdbx_strand_id
1 'polypeptide(L)'
;MPEWIGGPHTSVWRLYHAPTGVQCQNPMLVSSYIPMPRPIHATIHTDALHHNLARVRQAVPDAKTWAVIKANAYGHGIERAFEGLRAADGFALLDLAEAERVRHLGWRGPILLLEGVFEPRDLELCSRLSLWHAVHCDEQIDMLAAHKTQVPHRVFLKLNSGMNRLGFTPQRYRTAWARLNALPQVDEISFMTHFSDADGPRGIAHQMAAFNTATEDLPGERSLCNSAATLRHAADARVRADWVRAGIVLYGSAPDFPAHNADHWQVQPTMTLATRIIGTQQLQAGDTVGYGSRFTAEGPLTIGVAACGYADGYPRHCDTGAPVLVNGVRTRLVGRVSMDMVTVDLSPVIAAGHPRHAGRGAPGRGNGVGTRLVGRVSMDMVTVDLSPVIAAGMDAGFGSEVTLWGRARNGAVLPIDEVAQAAGTVGYELMCALAPRVPVAVDGVA
;
A
#
# COMPACT_ATOMS: atom_id res chain seq x y z
N MET A 1 10.76 11.81 57.42
CA MET A 1 9.37 11.42 57.16
C MET A 1 8.52 12.67 57.25
N PRO A 2 7.92 13.14 56.16
CA PRO A 2 6.60 13.71 56.27
C PRO A 2 5.62 13.03 55.28
N GLU A 3 4.40 12.87 55.79
CA GLU A 3 3.23 12.27 55.16
C GLU A 3 2.72 13.12 54.00
N TRP A 4 2.30 12.46 52.91
CA TRP A 4 1.52 13.06 51.82
C TRP A 4 0.06 12.63 51.96
N ILE A 5 -0.81 13.63 52.23
CA ILE A 5 -2.26 13.48 52.17
C ILE A 5 -2.72 13.90 50.77
N GLY A 6 -3.24 12.96 49.99
CA GLY A 6 -3.85 13.21 48.71
C GLY A 6 -5.34 13.47 48.82
N GLY A 7 -5.85 14.51 48.14
CA GLY A 7 -7.26 14.74 47.90
C GLY A 7 -7.59 14.73 46.37
N PRO A 8 -8.77 14.26 45.96
CA PRO A 8 -9.10 14.06 44.57
C PRO A 8 -9.63 15.37 43.90
N HIS A 9 -9.01 15.77 42.80
CA HIS A 9 -9.55 16.81 41.90
C HIS A 9 -10.45 16.18 40.84
N THR A 10 -11.76 16.37 41.03
CA THR A 10 -12.77 16.12 39.99
C THR A 10 -12.88 17.39 39.12
N SER A 11 -12.44 17.28 37.86
CA SER A 11 -12.66 18.31 36.85
C SER A 11 -14.03 18.10 36.19
N VAL A 12 -14.97 19.00 36.53
CA VAL A 12 -16.32 19.08 35.94
C VAL A 12 -16.23 19.85 34.64
N TRP A 13 -16.53 19.25 33.51
CA TRP A 13 -16.75 19.91 32.23
C TRP A 13 -18.16 20.52 32.20
N ARG A 14 -18.27 21.83 32.15
CA ARG A 14 -19.54 22.52 31.93
C ARG A 14 -19.91 22.50 30.46
N LEU A 15 -21.06 21.89 30.15
CA LEU A 15 -21.74 22.00 28.87
C LEU A 15 -22.35 23.42 28.76
N TYR A 16 -21.94 24.21 27.77
CA TYR A 16 -22.63 25.43 27.38
C TYR A 16 -23.81 25.03 26.48
N HIS A 17 -25.04 25.38 26.94
CA HIS A 17 -26.22 25.35 26.09
C HIS A 17 -26.21 26.58 25.17
N ALA A 18 -26.29 26.34 23.85
CA ALA A 18 -26.59 27.41 22.88
C ALA A 18 -28.09 27.63 22.77
N PRO A 19 -28.57 28.88 22.56
CA PRO A 19 -29.97 29.18 22.44
C PRO A 19 -30.54 28.70 21.10
N THR A 20 -31.76 28.15 21.18
CA THR A 20 -32.59 27.72 20.05
C THR A 20 -33.09 28.90 19.24
N GLY A 21 -32.99 28.84 17.92
CA GLY A 21 -33.80 29.61 17.00
C GLY A 21 -33.07 30.43 15.94
N VAL A 22 -32.56 29.76 14.91
CA VAL A 22 -32.41 30.37 13.56
C VAL A 22 -32.69 29.26 12.53
N GLN A 23 -33.79 29.40 11.76
CA GLN A 23 -34.06 28.66 10.55
C GLN A 23 -33.05 29.08 9.47
N CYS A 24 -32.13 28.20 9.10
CA CYS A 24 -31.31 28.36 7.89
C CYS A 24 -31.99 27.68 6.73
N GLN A 25 -32.53 28.47 5.81
CA GLN A 25 -32.87 28.06 4.45
C GLN A 25 -31.58 28.08 3.60
N ASN A 26 -31.43 27.07 2.76
CA ASN A 26 -30.38 26.75 1.77
C ASN A 26 -29.14 26.00 2.27
N PRO A 27 -28.94 24.74 1.84
CA PRO A 27 -27.65 24.09 1.92
C PRO A 27 -26.80 24.56 0.72
N MET A 28 -26.11 25.69 0.85
CA MET A 28 -24.93 25.91 0.03
C MET A 28 -23.90 24.84 0.41
N LEU A 29 -23.44 24.11 -0.59
CA LEU A 29 -22.23 23.29 -0.54
C LEU A 29 -21.05 24.16 -0.10
N VAL A 30 -20.85 24.29 1.19
CA VAL A 30 -19.60 24.80 1.74
C VAL A 30 -18.60 23.67 1.57
N SER A 31 -17.86 23.70 0.44
CA SER A 31 -16.58 23.01 0.35
C SER A 31 -15.76 23.48 1.55
N SER A 32 -15.70 22.64 2.59
CA SER A 32 -14.86 22.91 3.75
C SER A 32 -13.40 22.85 3.31
N TYR A 33 -12.86 23.98 2.90
CA TYR A 33 -11.43 24.16 2.71
C TYR A 33 -10.79 24.00 4.08
N ILE A 34 -10.33 22.79 4.39
CA ILE A 34 -9.43 22.56 5.53
C ILE A 34 -8.07 23.09 5.06
N PRO A 35 -7.58 24.20 5.62
CA PRO A 35 -6.26 24.69 5.24
C PRO A 35 -5.24 23.62 5.62
N MET A 36 -4.60 23.01 4.62
CA MET A 36 -3.50 22.07 4.84
C MET A 36 -2.26 22.91 5.16
N PRO A 37 -1.77 22.91 6.40
CA PRO A 37 -0.63 23.75 6.80
C PRO A 37 0.69 23.33 6.11
N ARG A 38 0.78 22.07 5.64
CA ARG A 38 1.90 21.54 4.86
C ARG A 38 1.41 21.06 3.49
N PRO A 39 2.18 21.23 2.41
CA PRO A 39 1.73 20.91 1.05
C PRO A 39 1.79 19.40 0.70
N ILE A 40 2.17 18.54 1.66
CA ILE A 40 2.18 17.10 1.44
C ILE A 40 0.78 16.52 1.50
N HIS A 41 0.47 15.60 0.58
CA HIS A 41 -0.78 14.84 0.55
C HIS A 41 -0.58 13.50 -0.16
N ALA A 42 -1.43 12.54 0.18
CA ALA A 42 -1.60 11.32 -0.59
C ALA A 42 -2.95 11.35 -1.31
N THR A 43 -3.01 10.76 -2.49
CA THR A 43 -4.25 10.56 -3.26
C THR A 43 -4.43 9.10 -3.55
N ILE A 44 -5.60 8.56 -3.22
CA ILE A 44 -5.98 7.18 -3.55
C ILE A 44 -6.84 7.18 -4.81
N HIS A 45 -6.43 6.40 -5.82
CA HIS A 45 -7.08 6.31 -7.13
C HIS A 45 -7.97 5.08 -7.18
N THR A 46 -9.28 5.27 -7.01
CA THR A 46 -10.26 4.17 -6.98
C THR A 46 -10.48 3.53 -8.35
N ASP A 47 -10.34 4.31 -9.42
CA ASP A 47 -10.36 3.82 -10.80
C ASP A 47 -9.20 2.85 -11.08
N ALA A 48 -8.01 3.15 -10.56
CA ALA A 48 -6.84 2.30 -10.67
C ALA A 48 -7.01 0.98 -9.89
N LEU A 49 -7.61 1.02 -8.69
CA LEU A 49 -7.95 -0.19 -7.93
C LEU A 49 -8.91 -1.10 -8.72
N HIS A 50 -9.96 -0.50 -9.29
CA HIS A 50 -10.92 -1.22 -10.13
C HIS A 50 -10.26 -1.81 -11.39
N HIS A 51 -9.41 -1.02 -12.07
CA HIS A 51 -8.63 -1.47 -13.23
C HIS A 51 -7.73 -2.67 -12.88
N ASN A 52 -6.98 -2.57 -11.78
CA ASN A 52 -6.04 -3.61 -11.37
C ASN A 52 -6.77 -4.91 -10.97
N LEU A 53 -7.95 -4.80 -10.32
CA LEU A 53 -8.80 -5.96 -10.04
C LEU A 53 -9.29 -6.60 -11.35
N ALA A 54 -9.71 -5.81 -12.34
CA ALA A 54 -10.11 -6.32 -13.64
C ALA A 54 -8.95 -7.05 -14.36
N ARG A 55 -7.71 -6.55 -14.25
CA ARG A 55 -6.51 -7.22 -14.78
C ARG A 55 -6.26 -8.57 -14.12
N VAL A 56 -6.43 -8.67 -12.80
CA VAL A 56 -6.33 -9.96 -12.07
C VAL A 56 -7.38 -10.94 -12.58
N ARG A 57 -8.65 -10.51 -12.68
CA ARG A 57 -9.73 -11.38 -13.16
C ARG A 57 -9.53 -11.84 -14.60
N GLN A 58 -8.94 -10.99 -15.44
CA GLN A 58 -8.59 -11.35 -16.81
C GLN A 58 -7.48 -12.40 -16.89
N ALA A 59 -6.53 -12.37 -15.95
CA ALA A 59 -5.45 -13.36 -15.88
C ALA A 59 -5.95 -14.74 -15.39
N VAL A 60 -7.05 -14.78 -14.62
CA VAL A 60 -7.61 -15.99 -14.01
C VAL A 60 -9.15 -16.01 -14.13
N PRO A 61 -9.69 -16.11 -15.35
CA PRO A 61 -11.14 -15.94 -15.58
C PRO A 61 -11.99 -17.03 -14.89
N ASP A 62 -11.43 -18.19 -14.63
CA ASP A 62 -12.12 -19.33 -14.01
C ASP A 62 -11.97 -19.38 -12.48
N ALA A 63 -11.17 -18.50 -11.89
CA ALA A 63 -10.94 -18.46 -10.45
C ALA A 63 -11.60 -17.25 -9.80
N LYS A 64 -12.13 -17.45 -8.60
CA LYS A 64 -12.60 -16.37 -7.72
C LYS A 64 -11.41 -15.59 -7.15
N THR A 65 -11.60 -14.31 -6.92
CA THR A 65 -10.55 -13.41 -6.44
C THR A 65 -10.83 -12.93 -5.03
N TRP A 66 -9.95 -13.29 -4.09
CA TRP A 66 -9.82 -12.59 -2.83
C TRP A 66 -9.06 -11.29 -3.04
N ALA A 67 -9.71 -10.14 -2.83
CA ALA A 67 -9.02 -8.87 -2.70
C ALA A 67 -8.38 -8.80 -1.30
N VAL A 68 -7.05 -8.83 -1.23
CA VAL A 68 -6.32 -8.79 0.03
C VAL A 68 -6.19 -7.35 0.50
N ILE A 69 -6.90 -7.00 1.59
CA ILE A 69 -7.01 -5.65 2.14
C ILE A 69 -6.45 -5.51 3.57
N LYS A 70 -5.65 -6.45 4.02
CA LYS A 70 -4.95 -6.39 5.31
C LYS A 70 -4.08 -5.15 5.45
N ALA A 71 -3.68 -4.82 6.68
CA ALA A 71 -2.89 -3.63 7.00
C ALA A 71 -3.55 -2.34 6.47
N ASN A 72 -4.85 -2.18 6.78
CA ASN A 72 -5.65 -1.04 6.36
C ASN A 72 -5.61 -0.84 4.82
N ALA A 73 -5.84 -1.92 4.06
CA ALA A 73 -5.73 -1.96 2.60
C ALA A 73 -4.34 -1.48 2.13
N TYR A 74 -3.27 -2.09 2.66
CA TYR A 74 -1.88 -1.70 2.34
C TYR A 74 -1.63 -0.20 2.52
N GLY A 75 -2.16 0.39 3.59
CA GLY A 75 -2.01 1.81 3.90
C GLY A 75 -2.97 2.75 3.15
N HIS A 76 -3.75 2.25 2.20
CA HIS A 76 -4.72 3.08 1.43
C HIS A 76 -5.92 3.53 2.26
N GLY A 77 -6.26 2.76 3.30
CA GLY A 77 -7.51 2.89 4.06
C GLY A 77 -8.60 2.01 3.46
N ILE A 78 -9.18 1.13 4.30
CA ILE A 78 -10.22 0.18 3.87
C ILE A 78 -11.40 0.92 3.25
N GLU A 79 -11.89 1.99 3.87
CA GLU A 79 -13.02 2.77 3.39
C GLU A 79 -12.76 3.40 2.01
N ARG A 80 -11.51 3.84 1.77
CA ARG A 80 -11.12 4.46 0.49
C ARG A 80 -10.93 3.43 -0.62
N ALA A 81 -10.40 2.24 -0.27
CA ALA A 81 -10.15 1.19 -1.24
C ALA A 81 -11.40 0.37 -1.59
N PHE A 82 -12.43 0.38 -0.72
CA PHE A 82 -13.57 -0.50 -0.79
C PHE A 82 -14.32 -0.42 -2.11
N GLU A 83 -14.66 0.80 -2.57
CA GLU A 83 -15.45 0.97 -3.80
C GLU A 83 -14.67 0.49 -5.03
N GLY A 84 -13.36 0.79 -5.12
CA GLY A 84 -12.52 0.31 -6.22
C GLY A 84 -12.33 -1.21 -6.25
N LEU A 85 -12.48 -1.89 -5.11
CA LEU A 85 -12.33 -3.34 -4.99
C LEU A 85 -13.66 -4.10 -4.81
N ARG A 86 -14.80 -3.41 -4.84
CA ARG A 86 -16.13 -3.97 -4.57
C ARG A 86 -16.55 -5.08 -5.54
N ALA A 87 -15.95 -5.13 -6.73
CA ALA A 87 -16.20 -6.18 -7.72
C ALA A 87 -15.44 -7.49 -7.47
N ALA A 88 -14.65 -7.60 -6.38
CA ALA A 88 -14.00 -8.84 -5.98
C ALA A 88 -15.05 -9.89 -5.53
N ASP A 89 -14.67 -11.16 -5.56
CA ASP A 89 -15.55 -12.25 -5.09
C ASP A 89 -15.53 -12.37 -3.56
N GLY A 90 -14.49 -11.86 -2.91
CA GLY A 90 -14.36 -11.78 -1.46
C GLY A 90 -13.22 -10.88 -1.03
N PHE A 91 -13.20 -10.50 0.25
CA PHE A 91 -12.10 -9.77 0.87
C PHE A 91 -11.29 -10.68 1.79
N ALA A 92 -9.97 -10.48 1.81
CA ALA A 92 -9.08 -11.23 2.70
C ALA A 92 -8.20 -10.28 3.51
N LEU A 93 -8.15 -10.50 4.83
CA LEU A 93 -7.52 -9.63 5.81
C LEU A 93 -7.02 -10.44 7.02
N LEU A 94 -6.56 -9.78 8.08
CA LEU A 94 -6.04 -10.45 9.28
C LEU A 94 -6.83 -10.10 10.53
N ASP A 95 -7.28 -8.85 10.65
CA ASP A 95 -7.82 -8.26 11.86
C ASP A 95 -9.36 -8.28 11.87
N LEU A 96 -9.95 -8.70 12.97
CA LEU A 96 -11.40 -8.73 13.17
C LEU A 96 -12.03 -7.33 13.11
N ALA A 97 -11.32 -6.30 13.60
CA ALA A 97 -11.80 -4.93 13.51
C ALA A 97 -11.83 -4.43 12.06
N GLU A 98 -10.86 -4.85 11.22
CA GLU A 98 -10.90 -4.59 9.77
C GLU A 98 -12.10 -5.29 9.12
N ALA A 99 -12.42 -6.54 9.53
CA ALA A 99 -13.58 -7.26 9.03
C ALA A 99 -14.91 -6.56 9.41
N GLU A 100 -15.03 -6.05 10.63
CA GLU A 100 -16.19 -5.25 11.07
C GLU A 100 -16.35 -3.99 10.20
N ARG A 101 -15.27 -3.27 9.92
CA ARG A 101 -15.29 -2.09 9.03
C ARG A 101 -15.84 -2.45 7.64
N VAL A 102 -15.36 -3.55 7.04
CA VAL A 102 -15.85 -4.02 5.73
C VAL A 102 -17.34 -4.36 5.78
N ARG A 103 -17.82 -4.99 6.85
CA ARG A 103 -19.26 -5.26 7.06
C ARG A 103 -20.07 -3.97 7.20
N HIS A 104 -19.57 -2.97 7.93
CA HIS A 104 -20.21 -1.66 8.07
C HIS A 104 -20.30 -0.89 6.75
N LEU A 105 -19.34 -1.06 5.83
CA LEU A 105 -19.41 -0.52 4.46
C LEU A 105 -20.46 -1.22 3.58
N GLY A 106 -21.20 -2.19 4.13
CA GLY A 106 -22.30 -2.87 3.44
C GLY A 106 -21.90 -4.13 2.67
N TRP A 107 -20.67 -4.60 2.78
CA TRP A 107 -20.28 -5.87 2.16
C TRP A 107 -21.01 -7.07 2.77
N ARG A 108 -21.62 -7.91 1.92
CA ARG A 108 -22.32 -9.14 2.33
C ARG A 108 -21.67 -10.42 1.82
N GLY A 109 -20.70 -10.30 0.92
CA GLY A 109 -19.94 -11.43 0.38
C GLY A 109 -18.93 -12.02 1.39
N PRO A 110 -18.15 -13.03 0.97
CA PRO A 110 -17.17 -13.69 1.80
C PRO A 110 -16.08 -12.73 2.33
N ILE A 111 -15.64 -12.94 3.58
CA ILE A 111 -14.46 -12.32 4.17
C ILE A 111 -13.62 -13.44 4.78
N LEU A 112 -12.34 -13.49 4.45
CA LEU A 112 -11.38 -14.50 4.89
C LEU A 112 -10.33 -13.92 5.84
N LEU A 113 -10.23 -14.49 7.05
CA LEU A 113 -9.12 -14.27 7.96
C LEU A 113 -7.95 -15.17 7.56
N LEU A 114 -6.86 -14.58 7.03
CA LEU A 114 -5.73 -15.31 6.43
C LEU A 114 -4.83 -16.03 7.45
N GLU A 115 -4.95 -15.69 8.72
CA GLU A 115 -4.20 -16.30 9.84
C GLU A 115 -5.14 -17.01 10.84
N GLY A 116 -6.45 -16.95 10.58
CA GLY A 116 -7.44 -17.55 11.47
C GLY A 116 -7.67 -16.73 12.73
N VAL A 117 -7.97 -17.43 13.84
CA VAL A 117 -8.29 -16.84 15.15
C VAL A 117 -7.14 -17.08 16.12
N PHE A 118 -6.99 -16.18 17.09
CA PHE A 118 -5.94 -16.26 18.12
C PHE A 118 -6.49 -16.61 19.50
N GLU A 119 -7.78 -16.37 19.73
CA GLU A 119 -8.46 -16.65 20.99
C GLU A 119 -9.82 -17.34 20.75
N PRO A 120 -10.30 -18.20 21.65
CA PRO A 120 -11.60 -18.89 21.50
C PRO A 120 -12.79 -17.93 21.31
N ARG A 121 -12.75 -16.74 21.95
CA ARG A 121 -13.80 -15.71 21.83
C ARG A 121 -13.90 -15.11 20.41
N ASP A 122 -12.83 -15.17 19.61
CA ASP A 122 -12.81 -14.64 18.25
C ASP A 122 -13.76 -15.44 17.34
N LEU A 123 -14.00 -16.72 17.66
CA LEU A 123 -14.93 -17.56 16.90
C LEU A 123 -16.38 -17.08 17.01
N GLU A 124 -16.79 -16.46 18.11
CA GLU A 124 -18.12 -15.83 18.23
C GLU A 124 -18.26 -14.68 17.21
N LEU A 125 -17.20 -13.89 17.09
CA LEU A 125 -17.16 -12.79 16.11
C LEU A 125 -17.16 -13.33 14.67
N CYS A 126 -16.41 -14.40 14.41
CA CYS A 126 -16.41 -15.08 13.12
C CYS A 126 -17.82 -15.57 12.75
N SER A 127 -18.56 -16.18 13.69
CA SER A 127 -19.95 -16.60 13.48
C SER A 127 -20.87 -15.41 13.22
N ARG A 128 -20.80 -14.36 14.07
CA ARG A 128 -21.64 -13.16 13.97
C ARG A 128 -21.45 -12.42 12.65
N LEU A 129 -20.21 -12.31 12.20
CA LEU A 129 -19.83 -11.60 10.97
C LEU A 129 -19.78 -12.51 9.74
N SER A 130 -20.11 -13.80 9.88
CA SER A 130 -20.03 -14.81 8.81
C SER A 130 -18.66 -14.79 8.12
N LEU A 131 -17.59 -14.91 8.92
CA LEU A 131 -16.21 -14.90 8.41
C LEU A 131 -15.76 -16.33 8.11
N TRP A 132 -15.02 -16.46 7.02
CA TRP A 132 -14.22 -17.65 6.74
C TRP A 132 -12.84 -17.44 7.35
N HIS A 133 -12.19 -18.51 7.79
CA HIS A 133 -10.88 -18.34 8.42
C HIS A 133 -9.93 -19.50 8.13
N ALA A 134 -8.64 -19.18 8.06
CA ALA A 134 -7.58 -20.16 7.94
C ALA A 134 -7.42 -20.95 9.25
N VAL A 135 -7.06 -22.23 9.13
CA VAL A 135 -6.65 -23.10 10.23
C VAL A 135 -5.26 -23.65 9.88
N HIS A 136 -4.27 -23.39 10.74
CA HIS A 136 -2.87 -23.68 10.44
C HIS A 136 -2.11 -24.36 11.58
N CYS A 137 -2.75 -24.60 12.73
CA CYS A 137 -2.19 -25.28 13.90
C CYS A 137 -3.27 -26.05 14.68
N ASP A 138 -2.85 -26.98 15.55
CA ASP A 138 -3.76 -27.82 16.32
C ASP A 138 -4.58 -27.01 17.32
N GLU A 139 -4.01 -25.96 17.90
CA GLU A 139 -4.69 -25.08 18.85
C GLU A 139 -5.95 -24.46 18.25
N GLN A 140 -5.90 -24.08 16.96
CA GLN A 140 -7.09 -23.56 16.26
C GLN A 140 -8.16 -24.66 16.04
N ILE A 141 -7.74 -25.90 15.80
CA ILE A 141 -8.68 -27.04 15.73
C ILE A 141 -9.32 -27.27 17.10
N ASP A 142 -8.55 -27.20 18.20
CA ASP A 142 -9.03 -27.37 19.57
C ASP A 142 -10.00 -26.24 19.96
N MET A 143 -9.73 -24.99 19.57
CA MET A 143 -10.66 -23.87 19.75
C MET A 143 -11.99 -24.12 19.03
N LEU A 144 -11.96 -24.59 17.78
CA LEU A 144 -13.16 -24.95 17.03
C LEU A 144 -13.95 -26.09 17.69
N ALA A 145 -13.26 -27.14 18.12
CA ALA A 145 -13.87 -28.27 18.81
C ALA A 145 -14.60 -27.88 20.10
N ALA A 146 -14.04 -26.91 20.83
CA ALA A 146 -14.61 -26.39 22.07
C ALA A 146 -15.72 -25.33 21.85
N HIS A 147 -15.81 -24.75 20.62
CA HIS A 147 -16.73 -23.66 20.34
C HIS A 147 -18.18 -24.15 20.26
N LYS A 148 -19.08 -23.49 21.01
CA LYS A 148 -20.53 -23.75 20.98
C LYS A 148 -21.19 -22.79 20.00
N THR A 149 -21.43 -23.22 18.78
CA THR A 149 -22.08 -22.40 17.75
C THR A 149 -23.31 -23.08 17.17
N GLN A 150 -24.25 -22.26 16.71
CA GLN A 150 -25.40 -22.71 15.90
C GLN A 150 -25.10 -22.57 14.37
N VAL A 151 -24.07 -21.80 14.03
CA VAL A 151 -23.65 -21.54 12.63
C VAL A 151 -22.27 -22.16 12.43
N PRO A 152 -22.16 -23.25 11.66
CA PRO A 152 -20.89 -23.88 11.39
C PRO A 152 -19.92 -22.92 10.64
N HIS A 153 -18.64 -23.15 10.84
CA HIS A 153 -17.57 -22.36 10.22
C HIS A 153 -17.16 -22.93 8.87
N ARG A 154 -16.80 -22.04 7.94
CA ARG A 154 -16.07 -22.39 6.72
C ARG A 154 -14.59 -22.09 6.93
N VAL A 155 -13.75 -23.09 6.70
CA VAL A 155 -12.32 -22.99 7.01
C VAL A 155 -11.45 -23.28 5.81
N PHE A 156 -10.29 -22.62 5.77
CA PHE A 156 -9.20 -22.93 4.85
C PHE A 156 -8.09 -23.65 5.63
N LEU A 157 -7.98 -24.95 5.47
CA LEU A 157 -6.89 -25.71 6.05
C LEU A 157 -5.58 -25.37 5.32
N LYS A 158 -4.63 -24.82 6.05
CA LYS A 158 -3.39 -24.28 5.48
C LYS A 158 -2.25 -25.29 5.54
N LEU A 159 -1.69 -25.58 4.36
CA LEU A 159 -0.51 -26.41 4.20
C LEU A 159 0.76 -25.55 4.18
N ASN A 160 1.76 -25.93 4.93
CA ASN A 160 3.14 -25.48 4.73
C ASN A 160 3.78 -26.33 3.61
N SER A 161 3.72 -25.84 2.40
CA SER A 161 4.30 -26.50 1.23
C SER A 161 5.79 -26.20 1.00
N GLY A 162 6.43 -25.44 1.91
CA GLY A 162 7.86 -25.11 1.83
C GLY A 162 8.25 -23.71 2.22
N MET A 163 7.29 -22.78 2.46
CA MET A 163 7.58 -21.42 2.92
C MET A 163 8.04 -21.36 4.40
N ASN A 164 7.66 -22.34 5.21
CA ASN A 164 8.06 -22.49 6.62
C ASN A 164 7.66 -21.30 7.53
N ARG A 165 6.49 -20.70 7.25
CA ARG A 165 5.94 -19.61 8.06
C ARG A 165 4.75 -20.08 8.90
N LEU A 166 3.68 -20.55 8.28
CA LEU A 166 2.46 -21.07 8.92
C LEU A 166 1.89 -22.21 8.09
N GLY A 167 1.17 -23.14 8.74
CA GLY A 167 0.49 -24.27 8.10
C GLY A 167 0.97 -25.62 8.64
N PHE A 168 0.14 -26.63 8.51
CA PHE A 168 0.50 -28.01 8.83
C PHE A 168 1.55 -28.53 7.84
N THR A 169 2.49 -29.32 8.34
CA THR A 169 3.45 -30.02 7.48
C THR A 169 2.71 -31.07 6.61
N PRO A 170 3.25 -31.47 5.44
CA PRO A 170 2.62 -32.50 4.60
C PRO A 170 2.28 -33.78 5.35
N GLN A 171 3.14 -34.18 6.30
CA GLN A 171 2.95 -35.41 7.10
C GLN A 171 1.77 -35.32 8.06
N ARG A 172 1.47 -34.11 8.60
CA ARG A 172 0.39 -33.88 9.57
C ARG A 172 -0.92 -33.43 8.90
N TYR A 173 -0.87 -33.04 7.63
CA TYR A 173 -1.99 -32.36 6.95
C TYR A 173 -3.27 -33.20 6.91
N ARG A 174 -3.16 -34.47 6.52
CA ARG A 174 -4.31 -35.38 6.45
C ARG A 174 -4.91 -35.67 7.83
N THR A 175 -4.09 -35.76 8.87
CA THR A 175 -4.58 -35.91 10.25
C THR A 175 -5.34 -34.66 10.70
N ALA A 176 -4.83 -33.46 10.39
CA ALA A 176 -5.52 -32.21 10.67
C ALA A 176 -6.84 -32.10 9.92
N TRP A 177 -6.85 -32.48 8.62
CA TRP A 177 -8.09 -32.54 7.85
C TRP A 177 -9.11 -33.48 8.47
N ALA A 178 -8.71 -34.70 8.82
CA ALA A 178 -9.63 -35.68 9.44
C ALA A 178 -10.20 -35.19 10.78
N ARG A 179 -9.39 -34.48 11.60
CA ARG A 179 -9.87 -33.86 12.86
C ARG A 179 -10.91 -32.78 12.56
N LEU A 180 -10.66 -31.87 11.62
CA LEU A 180 -11.61 -30.80 11.23
C LEU A 180 -12.90 -31.38 10.64
N ASN A 181 -12.79 -32.39 9.76
CA ASN A 181 -13.95 -33.00 9.10
C ASN A 181 -14.85 -33.76 10.08
N ALA A 182 -14.35 -34.14 11.25
CA ALA A 182 -15.13 -34.77 12.30
C ALA A 182 -15.88 -33.76 13.20
N LEU A 183 -15.62 -32.45 13.07
CA LEU A 183 -16.23 -31.42 13.93
C LEU A 183 -17.58 -30.96 13.37
N PRO A 184 -18.65 -31.05 14.14
CA PRO A 184 -19.96 -30.49 13.73
C PRO A 184 -19.95 -28.96 13.64
N GLN A 185 -18.93 -28.30 14.18
CA GLN A 185 -18.70 -26.85 14.09
C GLN A 185 -18.13 -26.41 12.72
N VAL A 186 -17.74 -27.36 11.86
CA VAL A 186 -17.14 -27.07 10.54
C VAL A 186 -18.08 -27.57 9.45
N ASP A 187 -18.50 -26.67 8.57
CA ASP A 187 -19.39 -26.94 7.43
C ASP A 187 -18.61 -27.30 6.16
N GLU A 188 -17.56 -26.53 5.89
CA GLU A 188 -16.79 -26.64 4.67
C GLU A 188 -15.28 -26.49 4.95
N ILE A 189 -14.49 -27.38 4.37
CA ILE A 189 -13.02 -27.35 4.44
C ILE A 189 -12.47 -27.12 3.03
N SER A 190 -11.90 -25.96 2.82
CA SER A 190 -11.11 -25.63 1.62
C SER A 190 -9.61 -25.73 1.94
N PHE A 191 -8.76 -25.73 0.91
CA PHE A 191 -7.33 -25.92 1.05
C PHE A 191 -6.56 -24.66 0.68
N MET A 192 -5.50 -24.37 1.44
CA MET A 192 -4.68 -23.17 1.22
C MET A 192 -3.19 -23.50 1.33
N THR A 193 -2.38 -22.88 0.49
CA THR A 193 -0.94 -22.74 0.71
C THR A 193 -0.48 -21.33 0.31
N HIS A 194 0.81 -21.02 0.55
CA HIS A 194 1.42 -19.77 0.11
C HIS A 194 2.77 -20.05 -0.53
N PHE A 195 2.97 -19.55 -1.74
CA PHE A 195 4.20 -19.73 -2.49
C PHE A 195 5.26 -18.73 -2.04
N SER A 196 6.48 -19.22 -1.81
CA SER A 196 7.63 -18.43 -1.40
C SER A 196 8.44 -17.87 -2.57
N ASP A 197 8.41 -18.58 -3.71
CA ASP A 197 9.34 -18.35 -4.84
C ASP A 197 8.60 -18.06 -6.16
N ALA A 198 7.33 -17.60 -6.09
CA ALA A 198 6.52 -17.37 -7.29
C ALA A 198 7.06 -16.23 -8.17
N ASP A 199 7.78 -15.30 -7.59
CA ASP A 199 8.46 -14.16 -8.22
C ASP A 199 9.89 -14.49 -8.67
N GLY A 200 10.48 -15.57 -8.15
CA GLY A 200 11.85 -15.96 -8.37
C GLY A 200 12.04 -17.05 -9.44
N PRO A 201 13.29 -17.38 -9.79
CA PRO A 201 13.64 -18.38 -10.80
C PRO A 201 13.34 -19.82 -10.36
N ARG A 202 13.25 -20.10 -9.06
CA ARG A 202 12.90 -21.43 -8.53
C ARG A 202 11.47 -21.81 -8.86
N GLY A 203 10.58 -20.83 -8.97
CA GLY A 203 9.16 -21.04 -9.27
C GLY A 203 8.43 -21.86 -8.21
N ILE A 204 7.24 -22.33 -8.54
CA ILE A 204 6.30 -22.94 -7.59
C ILE A 204 6.17 -24.47 -7.70
N ALA A 205 6.85 -25.10 -8.67
CA ALA A 205 6.64 -26.53 -8.99
C ALA A 205 6.83 -27.46 -7.78
N HIS A 206 7.86 -27.23 -6.97
CA HIS A 206 8.14 -28.02 -5.77
C HIS A 206 7.05 -27.88 -4.70
N GLN A 207 6.51 -26.66 -4.51
CA GLN A 207 5.43 -26.39 -3.57
C GLN A 207 4.09 -26.96 -4.07
N MET A 208 3.85 -26.92 -5.38
CA MET A 208 2.68 -27.56 -5.99
C MET A 208 2.72 -29.08 -5.86
N ALA A 209 3.88 -29.71 -6.04
CA ALA A 209 4.03 -31.15 -5.82
C ALA A 209 3.67 -31.53 -4.38
N ALA A 210 4.22 -30.82 -3.38
CA ALA A 210 3.90 -31.04 -1.97
C ALA A 210 2.40 -30.82 -1.67
N PHE A 211 1.80 -29.78 -2.26
CA PHE A 211 0.39 -29.47 -2.09
C PHE A 211 -0.50 -30.56 -2.69
N ASN A 212 -0.26 -30.95 -3.95
CA ASN A 212 -1.07 -31.96 -4.63
C ASN A 212 -1.02 -33.31 -3.90
N THR A 213 0.17 -33.75 -3.45
CA THR A 213 0.32 -35.01 -2.68
C THR A 213 -0.46 -34.92 -1.34
N ALA A 214 -0.39 -33.80 -0.62
CA ALA A 214 -1.07 -33.67 0.67
C ALA A 214 -2.60 -33.63 0.54
N THR A 215 -3.12 -33.08 -0.56
CA THR A 215 -4.56 -32.86 -0.81
C THR A 215 -5.17 -33.88 -1.79
N GLU A 216 -4.41 -34.89 -2.23
CA GLU A 216 -4.90 -35.92 -3.14
C GLU A 216 -6.17 -36.59 -2.61
N ASP A 217 -7.21 -36.70 -3.45
CA ASP A 217 -8.52 -37.28 -3.14
C ASP A 217 -9.31 -36.60 -2.02
N LEU A 218 -8.85 -35.46 -1.47
CA LEU A 218 -9.61 -34.70 -0.52
C LEU A 218 -10.57 -33.73 -1.23
N PRO A 219 -11.85 -33.69 -0.84
CA PRO A 219 -12.81 -32.72 -1.41
C PRO A 219 -12.62 -31.33 -0.81
N GLY A 220 -12.64 -30.30 -1.65
CA GLY A 220 -12.59 -28.90 -1.20
C GLY A 220 -12.00 -27.96 -2.25
N GLU A 221 -12.36 -26.66 -2.17
CA GLU A 221 -11.80 -25.61 -3.03
C GLU A 221 -10.34 -25.32 -2.65
N ARG A 222 -9.57 -24.81 -3.63
CA ARG A 222 -8.13 -24.54 -3.50
C ARG A 222 -7.83 -23.06 -3.60
N SER A 223 -7.24 -22.47 -2.56
CA SER A 223 -6.75 -21.10 -2.54
C SER A 223 -5.22 -21.09 -2.59
N LEU A 224 -4.63 -20.85 -3.76
CA LEU A 224 -3.21 -21.09 -4.00
C LEU A 224 -2.41 -19.80 -4.26
N CYS A 225 -2.72 -19.08 -5.33
CA CYS A 225 -1.88 -18.04 -5.90
C CYS A 225 -1.89 -16.74 -5.08
N ASN A 226 -0.71 -16.21 -4.75
CA ASN A 226 -0.49 -14.82 -4.40
C ASN A 226 -0.39 -13.97 -5.69
N SER A 227 -0.10 -12.67 -5.61
CA SER A 227 -0.02 -11.79 -6.78
C SER A 227 0.96 -12.28 -7.84
N ALA A 228 2.17 -12.70 -7.44
CA ALA A 228 3.18 -13.21 -8.37
C ALA A 228 2.72 -14.51 -9.04
N ALA A 229 2.22 -15.46 -8.26
CA ALA A 229 1.73 -16.72 -8.82
C ALA A 229 0.52 -16.50 -9.73
N THR A 230 -0.38 -15.57 -9.43
CA THR A 230 -1.54 -15.23 -10.26
C THR A 230 -1.13 -14.72 -11.63
N LEU A 231 -0.13 -13.86 -11.71
CA LEU A 231 0.29 -13.28 -13.00
C LEU A 231 1.24 -14.20 -13.78
N ARG A 232 2.11 -14.94 -13.09
CA ARG A 232 3.18 -15.72 -13.75
C ARG A 232 2.86 -17.19 -13.96
N HIS A 233 2.01 -17.78 -13.12
CA HIS A 233 1.85 -19.24 -13.06
C HIS A 233 0.40 -19.71 -13.18
N ALA A 234 -0.61 -18.84 -13.04
CA ALA A 234 -2.01 -19.31 -13.03
C ALA A 234 -2.48 -19.86 -14.39
N ALA A 235 -1.84 -19.46 -15.49
CA ALA A 235 -2.11 -20.04 -16.82
C ALA A 235 -1.59 -21.49 -16.98
N ASP A 236 -0.73 -21.98 -16.05
CA ASP A 236 -0.29 -23.36 -16.05
C ASP A 236 -1.42 -24.28 -15.58
N ALA A 237 -1.90 -25.17 -16.44
CA ALA A 237 -3.00 -26.11 -16.13
C ALA A 237 -2.74 -27.02 -14.92
N ARG A 238 -1.47 -27.11 -14.46
CA ARG A 238 -1.11 -27.81 -13.22
C ARG A 238 -1.46 -27.03 -11.97
N VAL A 239 -1.67 -25.69 -12.08
CA VAL A 239 -2.03 -24.79 -11.00
C VAL A 239 -3.53 -24.57 -11.05
N ARG A 240 -4.31 -25.53 -10.54
CA ARG A 240 -5.78 -25.38 -10.45
C ARG A 240 -6.13 -24.69 -9.15
N ALA A 241 -6.43 -23.40 -9.22
CA ALA A 241 -6.90 -22.60 -8.10
C ALA A 241 -8.37 -22.23 -8.31
N ASP A 242 -9.22 -22.51 -7.34
CA ASP A 242 -10.61 -22.01 -7.29
C ASP A 242 -10.64 -20.56 -6.79
N TRP A 243 -9.65 -20.20 -5.96
CA TRP A 243 -9.45 -18.88 -5.41
C TRP A 243 -8.01 -18.40 -5.55
N VAL A 244 -7.82 -17.18 -6.03
CA VAL A 244 -6.53 -16.47 -5.98
C VAL A 244 -6.57 -15.37 -4.92
N ARG A 245 -5.42 -15.04 -4.34
CA ARG A 245 -5.29 -13.99 -3.31
C ARG A 245 -4.46 -12.85 -3.85
N ALA A 246 -5.12 -11.96 -4.58
CA ALA A 246 -4.49 -10.78 -5.13
C ALA A 246 -4.22 -9.76 -4.01
N GLY A 247 -2.96 -9.41 -3.82
CA GLY A 247 -2.50 -8.39 -2.88
C GLY A 247 -1.87 -7.24 -3.62
N ILE A 248 -0.53 -7.18 -3.64
CA ILE A 248 0.23 -6.02 -4.14
C ILE A 248 -0.13 -5.59 -5.57
N VAL A 249 -0.49 -6.54 -6.43
CA VAL A 249 -0.93 -6.25 -7.80
C VAL A 249 -2.16 -5.35 -7.84
N LEU A 250 -3.08 -5.46 -6.87
CA LEU A 250 -4.25 -4.59 -6.77
C LEU A 250 -3.85 -3.14 -6.48
N TYR A 251 -2.70 -2.95 -5.85
CA TYR A 251 -2.18 -1.65 -5.44
C TYR A 251 -1.18 -1.05 -6.44
N GLY A 252 -1.03 -1.67 -7.63
CA GLY A 252 -0.29 -1.11 -8.75
C GLY A 252 1.23 -1.27 -8.66
N SER A 253 1.72 -2.18 -7.84
CA SER A 253 3.14 -2.56 -7.76
C SER A 253 3.34 -3.91 -8.44
N ALA A 254 4.42 -4.06 -9.18
CA ALA A 254 4.77 -5.30 -9.87
C ALA A 254 5.24 -6.35 -8.85
N PRO A 255 4.62 -7.55 -8.82
CA PRO A 255 4.93 -8.54 -7.79
C PRO A 255 6.30 -9.22 -7.95
N ASP A 256 6.97 -9.01 -9.07
CA ASP A 256 8.26 -9.61 -9.44
C ASP A 256 9.27 -8.56 -9.95
N PHE A 257 9.10 -7.29 -9.55
CA PHE A 257 10.09 -6.25 -9.84
C PHE A 257 11.47 -6.62 -9.24
N PRO A 258 12.60 -6.43 -9.93
CA PRO A 258 12.77 -5.71 -11.21
C PRO A 258 12.67 -6.57 -12.48
N ALA A 259 12.33 -7.87 -12.40
CA ALA A 259 12.22 -8.73 -13.58
C ALA A 259 11.17 -8.20 -14.57
N HIS A 260 10.03 -7.77 -14.04
CA HIS A 260 9.00 -7.05 -14.79
C HIS A 260 8.55 -5.82 -14.00
N ASN A 261 8.11 -4.78 -14.71
CA ASN A 261 7.57 -3.56 -14.11
C ASN A 261 6.03 -3.55 -14.14
N ALA A 262 5.43 -2.50 -13.59
CA ALA A 262 3.99 -2.31 -13.57
C ALA A 262 3.36 -2.24 -14.98
N ASP A 263 4.06 -1.63 -15.95
CA ASP A 263 3.59 -1.54 -17.32
C ASP A 263 3.51 -2.91 -18.01
N HIS A 264 4.49 -3.80 -17.75
CA HIS A 264 4.45 -5.17 -18.27
C HIS A 264 3.17 -5.90 -17.83
N TRP A 265 2.79 -5.74 -16.57
CA TRP A 265 1.58 -6.35 -16.01
C TRP A 265 0.32 -5.51 -16.29
N GLN A 266 0.46 -4.34 -16.90
CA GLN A 266 -0.62 -3.39 -17.19
C GLN A 266 -1.40 -2.98 -15.93
N VAL A 267 -0.72 -2.80 -14.82
CA VAL A 267 -1.30 -2.31 -13.57
C VAL A 267 -1.00 -0.83 -13.38
N GLN A 268 -1.91 -0.13 -12.72
CA GLN A 268 -1.87 1.31 -12.52
C GLN A 268 -1.57 1.64 -11.06
N PRO A 269 -0.79 2.70 -10.77
CA PRO A 269 -0.55 3.14 -9.40
C PRO A 269 -1.86 3.60 -8.75
N THR A 270 -2.14 3.07 -7.57
CA THR A 270 -3.36 3.33 -6.82
C THR A 270 -3.18 4.35 -5.70
N MET A 271 -1.94 4.72 -5.41
CA MET A 271 -1.58 5.77 -4.47
C MET A 271 -0.58 6.71 -5.10
N THR A 272 -0.82 8.01 -4.99
CA THR A 272 0.16 9.05 -5.25
C THR A 272 0.54 9.73 -3.94
N LEU A 273 1.83 9.81 -3.64
CA LEU A 273 2.36 10.70 -2.61
C LEU A 273 2.99 11.92 -3.28
N ALA A 274 2.45 13.08 -3.00
CA ALA A 274 2.90 14.34 -3.60
C ALA A 274 3.07 15.45 -2.57
N THR A 275 3.93 16.39 -2.88
CA THR A 275 4.21 17.60 -2.09
C THR A 275 4.58 18.76 -3.00
N ARG A 276 5.15 19.83 -2.44
CA ARG A 276 5.63 21.01 -3.21
C ARG A 276 7.01 21.44 -2.77
N ILE A 277 7.72 22.12 -3.69
CA ILE A 277 8.94 22.86 -3.37
C ILE A 277 8.59 24.03 -2.46
N ILE A 278 9.27 24.12 -1.31
CA ILE A 278 9.11 25.18 -0.30
C ILE A 278 10.32 26.14 -0.21
N GLY A 279 11.37 25.88 -0.98
CA GLY A 279 12.56 26.71 -1.05
C GLY A 279 13.54 26.22 -2.11
N THR A 280 14.40 27.11 -2.59
CA THR A 280 15.46 26.79 -3.54
C THR A 280 16.81 27.33 -3.05
N GLN A 281 17.91 26.66 -3.40
CA GLN A 281 19.27 27.08 -3.10
C GLN A 281 20.16 26.95 -4.35
N GLN A 282 21.11 27.85 -4.47
CA GLN A 282 22.18 27.81 -5.49
C GLN A 282 23.45 27.32 -4.83
N LEU A 283 23.99 26.22 -5.32
CA LEU A 283 25.26 25.65 -4.82
C LEU A 283 26.39 25.93 -5.81
N GLN A 284 27.61 26.03 -5.27
CA GLN A 284 28.86 26.07 -6.02
C GLN A 284 29.62 24.75 -5.86
N ALA A 285 30.66 24.54 -6.69
CA ALA A 285 31.54 23.40 -6.53
C ALA A 285 32.13 23.35 -5.12
N GLY A 286 32.04 22.20 -4.46
CA GLY A 286 32.49 21.99 -3.08
C GLY A 286 31.42 22.19 -2.02
N ASP A 287 30.29 22.82 -2.33
CA ASP A 287 29.15 22.93 -1.38
C ASP A 287 28.55 21.57 -1.06
N THR A 288 28.15 21.37 0.18
CA THR A 288 27.60 20.12 0.66
C THR A 288 26.11 20.21 1.00
N VAL A 289 25.37 19.09 0.93
CA VAL A 289 23.95 19.04 1.22
C VAL A 289 23.62 18.04 2.32
N GLY A 290 22.81 18.50 3.28
CA GLY A 290 22.16 17.70 4.30
C GLY A 290 23.07 17.21 5.42
N TYR A 291 22.50 16.41 6.32
CA TYR A 291 23.21 15.87 7.48
C TYR A 291 24.40 14.99 7.10
N GLY A 292 25.56 15.28 7.69
CA GLY A 292 26.81 14.55 7.49
C GLY A 292 27.44 14.80 6.13
N SER A 293 27.01 15.87 5.43
CA SER A 293 27.66 16.37 4.18
C SER A 293 27.97 15.26 3.16
N ARG A 294 27.04 14.29 3.00
CA ARG A 294 27.28 13.12 2.13
C ARG A 294 27.20 13.41 0.64
N PHE A 295 26.63 14.55 0.29
CA PHE A 295 26.67 15.07 -1.07
C PHE A 295 27.55 16.30 -1.13
N THR A 296 28.40 16.33 -2.12
CA THR A 296 29.20 17.50 -2.47
C THR A 296 28.91 17.86 -3.92
N ALA A 297 28.53 19.10 -4.18
CA ALA A 297 28.31 19.60 -5.53
C ALA A 297 29.63 19.63 -6.30
N GLU A 298 29.68 19.02 -7.48
CA GLU A 298 30.84 19.01 -8.36
C GLU A 298 30.98 20.30 -9.18
N GLY A 299 29.90 21.08 -9.26
CA GLY A 299 29.78 22.33 -9.99
C GLY A 299 28.56 23.13 -9.55
N PRO A 300 28.26 24.25 -10.26
CA PRO A 300 27.06 25.00 -9.99
C PRO A 300 25.80 24.12 -10.07
N LEU A 301 24.99 24.14 -9.01
CA LEU A 301 23.83 23.26 -8.86
C LEU A 301 22.68 24.03 -8.23
N THR A 302 21.49 24.02 -8.84
CA THR A 302 20.28 24.55 -8.22
C THR A 302 19.50 23.40 -7.58
N ILE A 303 19.23 23.52 -6.29
CA ILE A 303 18.45 22.52 -5.55
C ILE A 303 17.13 23.10 -5.08
N GLY A 304 16.10 22.23 -5.01
CA GLY A 304 14.81 22.54 -4.41
C GLY A 304 14.62 21.77 -3.08
N VAL A 305 14.02 22.38 -2.11
CA VAL A 305 13.61 21.75 -0.85
C VAL A 305 12.12 21.47 -0.91
N ALA A 306 11.72 20.21 -0.75
CA ALA A 306 10.33 19.80 -0.76
C ALA A 306 9.84 19.38 0.64
N ALA A 307 8.57 19.66 0.95
CA ALA A 307 7.99 19.45 2.27
C ALA A 307 7.51 18.00 2.44
N CYS A 308 8.44 17.05 2.52
CA CYS A 308 8.20 15.64 2.84
C CYS A 308 9.44 15.01 3.43
N GLY A 309 9.30 14.18 4.44
CA GLY A 309 10.40 13.45 5.04
C GLY A 309 9.99 12.11 5.65
N TYR A 310 10.85 11.51 6.48
CA TYR A 310 10.57 10.19 7.02
C TYR A 310 9.45 10.19 8.08
N ALA A 311 9.12 11.33 8.69
CA ALA A 311 7.96 11.43 9.56
C ALA A 311 6.62 11.43 8.78
N ASP A 312 6.68 11.61 7.46
CA ASP A 312 5.53 11.48 6.56
C ASP A 312 5.39 10.05 6.01
N GLY A 313 6.38 9.18 6.29
CA GLY A 313 6.44 7.81 5.79
C GLY A 313 7.38 7.63 4.59
N TYR A 314 8.09 8.68 4.14
CA TYR A 314 9.07 8.55 3.07
C TYR A 314 10.36 7.87 3.60
N PRO A 315 10.93 6.87 2.89
CA PRO A 315 11.99 6.04 3.44
C PRO A 315 13.27 6.82 3.79
N ARG A 316 13.69 6.76 5.05
CA ARG A 316 14.91 7.42 5.52
C ARG A 316 16.19 6.88 4.87
N HIS A 317 16.15 5.62 4.43
CA HIS A 317 17.29 4.94 3.79
C HIS A 317 17.41 5.25 2.31
N CYS A 318 16.48 6.03 1.76
CA CYS A 318 16.54 6.49 0.39
C CYS A 318 17.79 7.34 0.20
N ASP A 319 18.74 6.83 -0.58
CA ASP A 319 20.01 7.49 -0.84
C ASP A 319 19.90 8.47 -2.03
N THR A 320 20.96 9.25 -2.16
CA THR A 320 21.29 10.00 -3.38
C THR A 320 21.06 9.13 -4.62
N GLY A 321 20.21 9.50 -5.58
CA GLY A 321 19.90 8.71 -6.78
C GLY A 321 18.41 8.28 -6.87
N ALA A 322 17.58 8.27 -5.75
CA ALA A 322 16.20 7.82 -5.79
C ALA A 322 15.35 8.76 -6.66
N PRO A 323 14.54 8.21 -7.58
CA PRO A 323 13.81 9.02 -8.53
C PRO A 323 12.66 9.80 -7.84
N VAL A 324 12.39 11.00 -8.37
CA VAL A 324 11.21 11.81 -8.07
C VAL A 324 10.73 12.49 -9.35
N LEU A 325 9.49 12.96 -9.38
CA LEU A 325 9.02 13.85 -10.45
C LEU A 325 8.83 15.27 -9.90
N VAL A 326 9.26 16.28 -10.65
CA VAL A 326 8.93 17.68 -10.38
C VAL A 326 8.16 18.22 -11.58
N ASN A 327 6.94 18.69 -11.36
CA ASN A 327 5.97 19.05 -12.42
C ASN A 327 5.84 17.95 -13.50
N GLY A 328 5.93 16.66 -13.07
CA GLY A 328 5.89 15.50 -13.97
C GLY A 328 7.18 15.19 -14.71
N VAL A 329 8.25 15.95 -14.51
CA VAL A 329 9.58 15.69 -15.09
C VAL A 329 10.41 14.88 -14.10
N ARG A 330 11.00 13.79 -14.58
CA ARG A 330 11.83 12.90 -13.76
C ARG A 330 13.14 13.58 -13.38
N THR A 331 13.43 13.57 -12.10
CA THR A 331 14.63 14.09 -11.49
C THR A 331 15.07 13.24 -10.30
N ARG A 332 15.94 13.76 -9.45
CA ARG A 332 16.61 12.99 -8.38
C ARG A 332 16.66 13.70 -7.04
N LEU A 333 16.69 12.94 -5.94
CA LEU A 333 16.95 13.45 -4.60
C LEU A 333 18.44 13.83 -4.44
N VAL A 334 18.76 14.81 -3.59
CA VAL A 334 20.10 15.35 -3.32
C VAL A 334 20.33 15.48 -1.82
N GLY A 335 21.34 14.81 -1.27
CA GLY A 335 21.66 14.85 0.16
C GLY A 335 20.85 13.83 0.98
N ARG A 336 20.99 13.84 2.31
CA ARG A 336 20.28 12.95 3.24
C ARG A 336 18.85 13.42 3.46
N VAL A 337 17.93 12.49 3.53
CA VAL A 337 16.54 12.77 3.97
C VAL A 337 16.55 13.22 5.43
N SER A 338 16.00 14.41 5.70
CA SER A 338 15.80 14.97 7.04
C SER A 338 14.45 14.51 7.64
N MET A 339 14.18 14.88 8.91
CA MET A 339 12.89 14.57 9.54
C MET A 339 11.72 15.12 8.73
N ASP A 340 11.87 16.35 8.24
CA ASP A 340 10.80 17.15 7.62
C ASP A 340 11.14 17.66 6.21
N MET A 341 12.37 17.41 5.69
CA MET A 341 12.84 17.98 4.42
C MET A 341 13.75 17.04 3.64
N VAL A 342 13.72 17.19 2.32
CA VAL A 342 14.62 16.55 1.36
C VAL A 342 15.11 17.57 0.36
N THR A 343 16.36 17.45 -0.10
CA THR A 343 16.99 18.37 -1.07
C THR A 343 17.16 17.71 -2.44
N VAL A 344 17.10 18.50 -3.52
CA VAL A 344 17.01 18.05 -4.92
C VAL A 344 17.90 18.87 -5.84
N ASP A 345 18.47 18.26 -6.87
CA ASP A 345 19.29 18.91 -7.91
C ASP A 345 18.41 19.58 -9.00
N LEU A 346 18.76 20.81 -9.43
CA LEU A 346 18.03 21.58 -10.43
C LEU A 346 18.89 21.94 -11.67
N SER A 347 20.10 21.46 -11.76
CA SER A 347 21.16 21.98 -12.64
C SER A 347 21.09 21.67 -14.16
N PRO A 348 20.58 20.56 -14.70
CA PRO A 348 20.65 20.32 -16.15
C PRO A 348 19.89 21.32 -17.03
N VAL A 349 19.23 22.29 -16.49
CA VAL A 349 18.23 23.13 -17.13
C VAL A 349 18.62 24.57 -17.30
N ILE A 350 19.38 25.09 -16.36
CA ILE A 350 19.96 26.44 -16.50
C ILE A 350 20.92 26.48 -17.70
N ALA A 351 21.52 25.34 -18.03
CA ALA A 351 22.42 25.19 -19.19
C ALA A 351 21.73 25.20 -20.55
N ALA A 352 20.40 24.97 -20.62
CA ALA A 352 19.66 24.92 -21.88
C ALA A 352 19.11 26.29 -22.36
N GLY A 353 19.37 27.35 -21.64
CA GLY A 353 19.17 28.74 -22.07
C GLY A 353 17.74 29.10 -22.48
N HIS A 354 16.92 29.56 -21.52
CA HIS A 354 15.70 30.35 -21.87
C HIS A 354 15.55 31.55 -20.92
N PRO A 355 15.11 32.70 -21.43
CA PRO A 355 15.07 33.94 -20.68
C PRO A 355 13.89 33.98 -19.72
N ARG A 356 14.11 34.66 -18.58
CA ARG A 356 13.07 35.02 -17.60
C ARG A 356 12.04 35.92 -18.26
N HIS A 357 10.80 35.44 -18.42
CA HIS A 357 9.63 36.33 -18.50
C HIS A 357 8.35 35.62 -18.04
N ALA A 358 7.62 36.34 -17.20
CA ALA A 358 6.28 35.99 -16.73
C ALA A 358 5.27 36.00 -17.88
N GLY A 359 4.45 34.96 -17.99
CA GLY A 359 3.35 34.93 -18.95
C GLY A 359 2.56 33.63 -18.86
N ARG A 360 1.25 33.75 -18.62
CA ARG A 360 0.27 32.66 -18.63
C ARG A 360 0.20 31.99 -20.01
N GLY A 361 0.24 30.66 -20.08
CA GLY A 361 -0.02 29.92 -21.32
C GLY A 361 -0.15 28.42 -21.09
N ALA A 362 -1.07 27.82 -21.81
CA ALA A 362 -1.62 26.46 -21.72
C ALA A 362 -0.63 25.29 -22.00
N PRO A 363 -1.03 24.01 -21.75
CA PRO A 363 -0.13 22.86 -21.58
C PRO A 363 0.38 22.29 -22.91
N GLY A 364 1.69 22.05 -22.99
CA GLY A 364 2.35 21.29 -24.05
C GLY A 364 2.85 19.93 -23.55
N ARG A 365 2.68 18.88 -24.33
CA ARG A 365 3.19 17.53 -24.12
C ARG A 365 4.72 17.48 -24.32
N GLY A 366 5.47 16.86 -23.40
CA GLY A 366 6.91 16.64 -23.57
C GLY A 366 7.37 15.32 -22.94
N ASN A 367 8.19 14.54 -23.67
CA ASN A 367 8.75 13.24 -23.30
C ASN A 367 9.82 13.37 -22.21
N GLY A 368 9.81 12.47 -21.22
CA GLY A 368 10.70 12.51 -20.06
C GLY A 368 12.17 12.18 -20.35
N VAL A 369 13.07 12.90 -19.69
CA VAL A 369 14.51 12.63 -19.66
C VAL A 369 14.91 12.33 -18.20
N GLY A 370 15.62 11.21 -17.97
CA GLY A 370 16.02 10.77 -16.64
C GLY A 370 17.36 11.31 -16.17
N THR A 371 17.49 11.68 -14.90
CA THR A 371 18.76 12.06 -14.24
C THR A 371 18.92 11.43 -12.85
N ARG A 372 20.14 11.44 -12.31
CA ARG A 372 20.57 10.75 -11.08
C ARG A 372 20.41 11.59 -9.81
N LEU A 373 20.24 10.95 -8.68
CA LEU A 373 20.02 11.44 -7.32
C LEU A 373 21.27 11.73 -6.49
N VAL A 374 21.10 12.55 -5.40
CA VAL A 374 22.18 12.89 -4.48
C VAL A 374 21.68 13.17 -3.04
N GLY A 375 21.74 12.22 -2.09
CA GLY A 375 21.59 12.38 -0.64
C GLY A 375 20.39 11.74 0.08
N ARG A 376 20.30 11.80 1.43
CA ARG A 376 19.33 11.13 2.30
C ARG A 376 18.14 12.00 2.72
N VAL A 377 17.01 11.35 3.00
CA VAL A 377 15.72 11.93 3.42
C VAL A 377 15.72 12.42 4.90
N SER A 378 15.07 13.56 5.17
CA SER A 378 14.73 14.06 6.51
C SER A 378 13.34 13.62 6.97
N MET A 379 12.96 13.88 8.23
CA MET A 379 11.66 13.49 8.78
C MET A 379 10.48 14.20 8.10
N ASP A 380 10.64 15.43 7.61
CA ASP A 380 9.56 16.24 7.05
C ASP A 380 9.85 16.90 5.68
N MET A 381 11.01 16.66 5.05
CA MET A 381 11.39 17.33 3.80
C MET A 381 12.24 16.47 2.87
N VAL A 382 11.96 16.58 1.58
CA VAL A 382 12.67 15.92 0.47
C VAL A 382 13.32 17.00 -0.41
N THR A 383 14.58 16.82 -0.80
CA THR A 383 15.27 17.71 -1.72
C THR A 383 15.32 17.12 -3.13
N VAL A 384 14.89 17.85 -4.14
CA VAL A 384 14.67 17.38 -5.52
C VAL A 384 15.55 18.14 -6.53
N ASP A 385 16.05 17.47 -7.59
CA ASP A 385 16.69 18.10 -8.75
C ASP A 385 15.63 18.73 -9.68
N LEU A 386 15.64 20.05 -9.84
CA LEU A 386 14.69 20.76 -10.70
C LEU A 386 15.23 21.04 -12.12
N SER A 387 16.43 20.70 -12.40
CA SER A 387 17.09 21.00 -13.66
C SER A 387 16.39 20.45 -14.90
N PRO A 388 15.91 19.18 -14.92
CA PRO A 388 15.16 18.66 -16.06
C PRO A 388 13.82 19.40 -16.29
N VAL A 389 13.24 19.94 -15.23
CA VAL A 389 11.92 20.62 -15.26
C VAL A 389 12.01 21.98 -15.94
N ILE A 390 13.05 22.74 -15.61
CA ILE A 390 13.33 24.04 -16.21
C ILE A 390 13.75 23.87 -17.70
N ALA A 391 14.51 22.79 -18.10
CA ALA A 391 14.83 22.48 -19.50
C ALA A 391 13.58 22.19 -20.34
N ALA A 392 12.57 21.64 -19.73
CA ALA A 392 11.27 21.44 -20.36
C ALA A 392 10.45 22.75 -20.45
N GLY A 393 11.03 23.91 -20.10
CA GLY A 393 10.35 25.20 -20.11
C GLY A 393 9.31 25.37 -19.01
N MET A 394 9.39 24.56 -17.93
CA MET A 394 8.48 24.61 -16.79
C MET A 394 9.12 25.34 -15.61
N ASP A 395 8.32 26.08 -14.86
CA ASP A 395 8.78 26.73 -13.62
C ASP A 395 9.13 25.64 -12.59
N ALA A 396 10.33 25.68 -12.06
CA ALA A 396 10.85 24.76 -11.06
C ALA A 396 11.13 25.46 -9.72
N GLY A 397 10.42 26.54 -9.46
CA GLY A 397 10.57 27.35 -8.24
C GLY A 397 9.68 26.90 -7.09
N PHE A 398 9.53 27.83 -6.12
CA PHE A 398 8.62 27.69 -4.99
C PHE A 398 7.19 27.34 -5.46
N GLY A 399 6.59 26.33 -4.85
CA GLY A 399 5.23 25.89 -5.18
C GLY A 399 5.13 24.80 -6.26
N SER A 400 6.23 24.48 -6.98
CA SER A 400 6.27 23.39 -7.95
C SER A 400 5.90 22.06 -7.32
N GLU A 401 5.07 21.26 -8.01
CA GLU A 401 4.65 19.93 -7.54
C GLU A 401 5.83 18.95 -7.54
N VAL A 402 5.95 18.17 -6.48
CA VAL A 402 6.88 17.06 -6.35
C VAL A 402 6.11 15.77 -6.13
N THR A 403 6.17 14.83 -7.08
CA THR A 403 5.59 13.49 -6.94
C THR A 403 6.68 12.53 -6.48
N LEU A 404 6.49 11.95 -5.30
CA LEU A 404 7.43 11.04 -4.65
C LEU A 404 7.23 9.60 -5.09
N TRP A 405 6.01 9.21 -5.42
CA TRP A 405 5.59 8.04 -6.20
C TRP A 405 4.15 8.22 -6.69
N GLY A 406 3.75 7.46 -7.69
CA GLY A 406 2.42 7.47 -8.26
C GLY A 406 2.30 8.36 -9.49
N ARG A 407 1.17 9.01 -9.67
CA ARG A 407 0.79 9.76 -10.88
C ARG A 407 0.89 11.26 -10.64
N ALA A 408 1.70 11.97 -11.43
CA ALA A 408 1.76 13.42 -11.45
C ALA A 408 0.53 14.00 -12.21
N ARG A 409 0.22 15.29 -11.98
CA ARG A 409 -0.93 15.96 -12.60
C ARG A 409 -0.90 15.99 -14.13
N ASN A 410 0.28 15.98 -14.74
CA ASN A 410 0.43 15.91 -16.19
C ASN A 410 0.32 14.49 -16.76
N GLY A 411 0.02 13.48 -15.92
CA GLY A 411 -0.11 12.08 -16.29
C GLY A 411 1.19 11.27 -16.26
N ALA A 412 2.34 11.90 -15.99
CA ALA A 412 3.58 11.16 -15.80
C ALA A 412 3.49 10.24 -14.57
N VAL A 413 4.06 9.05 -14.66
CA VAL A 413 4.02 8.04 -13.58
C VAL A 413 5.43 7.79 -13.07
N LEU A 414 5.57 7.78 -11.75
CA LEU A 414 6.72 7.26 -11.04
C LEU A 414 6.29 5.99 -10.30
N PRO A 415 6.67 4.80 -10.78
CA PRO A 415 6.35 3.54 -10.11
C PRO A 415 6.92 3.49 -8.70
N ILE A 416 6.11 3.06 -7.74
CA ILE A 416 6.54 2.92 -6.35
C ILE A 416 7.68 1.91 -6.21
N ASP A 417 7.75 0.92 -7.11
CA ASP A 417 8.77 -0.13 -7.14
C ASP A 417 10.17 0.44 -7.35
N GLU A 418 10.30 1.46 -8.20
CA GLU A 418 11.58 2.14 -8.44
C GLU A 418 12.07 2.92 -7.22
N VAL A 419 11.14 3.58 -6.52
CA VAL A 419 11.44 4.30 -5.27
C VAL A 419 11.81 3.32 -4.17
N ALA A 420 11.08 2.21 -4.07
CA ALA A 420 11.35 1.15 -3.10
C ALA A 420 12.72 0.51 -3.36
N GLN A 421 13.06 0.19 -4.61
CA GLN A 421 14.37 -0.32 -4.98
C GLN A 421 15.50 0.65 -4.59
N ALA A 422 15.34 1.94 -4.88
CA ALA A 422 16.31 2.97 -4.51
C ALA A 422 16.46 3.13 -2.99
N ALA A 423 15.44 2.77 -2.23
CA ALA A 423 15.46 2.75 -0.77
C ALA A 423 15.91 1.39 -0.19
N GLY A 424 16.20 0.39 -1.02
CA GLY A 424 16.58 -0.95 -0.58
C GLY A 424 15.43 -1.74 0.07
N THR A 425 14.18 -1.49 -0.35
CA THR A 425 12.98 -2.13 0.17
C THR A 425 11.99 -2.50 -0.94
N VAL A 426 10.73 -2.74 -0.61
CA VAL A 426 9.64 -3.16 -1.50
C VAL A 426 8.45 -2.20 -1.43
N GLY A 427 7.67 -2.10 -2.51
CA GLY A 427 6.50 -1.21 -2.59
C GLY A 427 5.48 -1.38 -1.46
N TYR A 428 5.34 -2.61 -0.92
CA TYR A 428 4.50 -2.90 0.25
C TYR A 428 4.84 -2.02 1.46
N GLU A 429 6.13 -1.92 1.79
CA GLU A 429 6.59 -1.16 2.94
C GLU A 429 6.30 0.32 2.78
N LEU A 430 6.57 0.88 1.59
CA LEU A 430 6.34 2.31 1.35
C LEU A 430 4.86 2.69 1.49
N MET A 431 3.95 1.89 0.95
CA MET A 431 2.51 2.15 1.07
C MET A 431 2.02 2.04 2.51
N CYS A 432 2.46 1.01 3.23
CA CYS A 432 2.08 0.79 4.63
C CYS A 432 2.71 1.82 5.59
N ALA A 433 3.84 2.43 5.22
CA ALA A 433 4.55 3.42 6.03
C ALA A 433 3.92 4.82 5.99
N LEU A 434 2.92 5.08 5.12
CA LEU A 434 2.26 6.37 5.04
C LEU A 434 1.78 6.81 6.43
N ALA A 435 2.33 7.93 6.92
CA ALA A 435 2.07 8.39 8.28
C ALA A 435 0.66 9.00 8.41
N PRO A 436 -0.02 8.82 9.56
CA PRO A 436 -1.38 9.36 9.79
C PRO A 436 -1.49 10.89 9.66
N ARG A 437 -0.38 11.61 9.79
CA ARG A 437 -0.35 13.07 9.64
C ARG A 437 -0.46 13.54 8.18
N VAL A 438 -0.26 12.65 7.21
CA VAL A 438 -0.39 12.97 5.78
C VAL A 438 -1.88 12.98 5.41
N PRO A 439 -2.42 14.11 4.96
CA PRO A 439 -3.80 14.18 4.48
C PRO A 439 -3.98 13.26 3.27
N VAL A 440 -5.09 12.49 3.25
CA VAL A 440 -5.39 11.56 2.17
C VAL A 440 -6.68 11.97 1.49
N ALA A 441 -6.59 12.23 0.18
CA ALA A 441 -7.71 12.45 -0.71
C ALA A 441 -8.06 11.17 -1.48
N VAL A 442 -9.25 11.13 -2.08
CA VAL A 442 -9.70 10.05 -2.97
C VAL A 442 -10.12 10.69 -4.29
N ASP A 443 -9.69 10.11 -5.41
CA ASP A 443 -10.20 10.47 -6.74
C ASP A 443 -10.81 9.24 -7.44
N GLY A 444 -11.52 9.48 -8.56
CA GLY A 444 -12.17 8.41 -9.33
C GLY A 444 -13.53 7.95 -8.81
N VAL A 445 -14.11 8.65 -7.82
CA VAL A 445 -15.52 8.51 -7.43
C VAL A 445 -16.28 9.71 -8.00
N ALA A 446 -17.00 9.49 -9.09
CA ALA A 446 -17.99 10.43 -9.62
C ALA A 446 -19.40 10.02 -9.14
#